data_27ca570d0e1a3b0d68cc5bbaaa72a076
#
_entry.id   27ca570d0e1a3b0d68cc5bbaaa72a076
#
_cell.length_a   1.000
_cell.length_b   1.000
_cell.length_c   1.000
_cell.angle_alpha   90.00
_cell.angle_beta   90.00
_cell.angle_gamma   90.00
#
_symmetry.space_group_name_H-M   'P 1'
#
loop_
_entity.id
_entity.type
_entity.pdbx_description
1 polymer ?
#
loop_
_entity_poly.entity_id
_entity_poly.type
_entity_poly.pdbx_seq_one_letter_code
_entity_poly.pdbx_strand_id
1 'polypeptide(L)'
;SLTGCKTLSTGSGEIFDISLAQWSMNRQFFGGKINALDFAKVSRERFDISAIEYVNQFFKTKVKDQNYLAKLKNRASDYGVKSLLIMVDGEGQLGHADSTERAKTVSNHYKWVDAAKFLGCHSIRVNAGTTGNGSFEEKQKLAADGLRQLSEYGANQGLNVIVENHGGLSSNGAWLAGVMEMVNLKNCGTLPDFGNFNVGGGKWYDRYKGVEELMPYAKAVSAKSHEFDA
;
A
#
# COMPACT_ATOMS: atom_id res chain seq x y z
N SER A 1 -5.14 37.57 -33.83
CA SER A 1 -4.68 36.65 -32.79
C SER A 1 -5.82 35.72 -32.40
N LEU A 2 -5.80 34.51 -32.92
CA LEU A 2 -6.75 33.44 -32.57
C LEU A 2 -6.13 32.60 -31.47
N THR A 3 -6.67 32.74 -30.28
CA THR A 3 -6.36 31.91 -29.10
C THR A 3 -6.99 30.53 -29.33
N GLY A 4 -6.14 29.54 -29.63
CA GLY A 4 -6.58 28.17 -29.80
C GLY A 4 -7.03 27.59 -28.43
N CYS A 5 -8.33 27.32 -28.38
CA CYS A 5 -8.91 26.53 -27.28
C CYS A 5 -8.37 25.10 -27.42
N LYS A 6 -7.47 24.68 -26.52
CA LYS A 6 -7.10 23.27 -26.39
C LYS A 6 -8.32 22.54 -25.84
N THR A 7 -9.01 21.83 -26.70
CA THR A 7 -9.96 20.79 -26.31
C THR A 7 -9.23 19.78 -25.48
N LEU A 8 -9.53 19.75 -24.17
CA LEU A 8 -9.19 18.62 -23.31
C LEU A 8 -9.89 17.40 -23.93
N SER A 9 -9.11 16.46 -24.43
CA SER A 9 -9.58 15.13 -24.79
C SER A 9 -10.27 14.55 -23.56
N THR A 10 -11.59 14.45 -23.60
CA THR A 10 -12.38 13.64 -22.68
C THR A 10 -12.02 12.20 -22.99
N GLY A 11 -11.02 11.67 -22.27
CA GLY A 11 -10.79 10.23 -22.16
C GLY A 11 -12.08 9.57 -21.65
N SER A 12 -12.29 8.34 -22.07
CA SER A 12 -13.33 7.39 -21.70
C SER A 12 -14.02 7.73 -20.37
N GLY A 13 -15.34 7.62 -20.30
CA GLY A 13 -16.15 8.00 -19.15
C GLY A 13 -15.91 7.18 -17.87
N GLU A 14 -14.69 6.74 -17.65
CA GLU A 14 -14.21 6.12 -16.41
C GLU A 14 -14.01 7.20 -15.36
N ILE A 15 -14.68 7.01 -14.23
CA ILE A 15 -14.63 7.94 -13.08
C ILE A 15 -13.48 7.64 -12.12
N PHE A 16 -12.68 6.59 -12.37
CA PHE A 16 -11.51 6.18 -11.59
C PHE A 16 -10.47 5.47 -12.47
N ASP A 17 -9.21 5.57 -12.07
CA ASP A 17 -8.11 4.81 -12.67
C ASP A 17 -7.95 3.46 -11.97
N ILE A 18 -7.64 2.41 -12.74
CA ILE A 18 -7.44 1.05 -12.24
C ILE A 18 -5.95 0.70 -12.25
N SER A 19 -5.50 0.05 -11.18
CA SER A 19 -4.19 -0.62 -11.10
C SER A 19 -4.34 -2.12 -10.79
N LEU A 20 -3.38 -2.91 -11.25
CA LEU A 20 -3.31 -4.32 -10.91
C LEU A 20 -2.35 -4.54 -9.74
N ALA A 21 -2.86 -5.10 -8.64
CA ALA A 21 -2.03 -5.53 -7.53
C ALA A 21 -1.39 -6.90 -7.81
N GLN A 22 -0.11 -7.05 -7.54
CA GLN A 22 0.59 -8.35 -7.65
C GLN A 22 -0.09 -9.44 -6.82
N TRP A 23 -0.71 -9.07 -5.69
CA TRP A 23 -1.43 -10.01 -4.85
C TRP A 23 -2.62 -10.67 -5.53
N SER A 24 -3.27 -10.01 -6.48
CA SER A 24 -4.37 -10.58 -7.27
C SER A 24 -3.94 -11.85 -8.03
N MET A 25 -2.65 -11.99 -8.29
CA MET A 25 -2.05 -13.11 -8.99
C MET A 25 -1.14 -13.96 -8.09
N ASN A 26 -1.27 -13.86 -6.76
CA ASN A 26 -0.35 -14.47 -5.79
C ASN A 26 -0.10 -15.97 -6.03
N ARG A 27 -1.13 -16.74 -6.37
CA ARG A 27 -1.00 -18.17 -6.67
C ARG A 27 -0.06 -18.46 -7.84
N GLN A 28 -0.03 -17.58 -8.85
CA GLN A 28 0.85 -17.75 -10.02
C GLN A 28 2.29 -17.37 -9.67
N PHE A 29 2.49 -16.35 -8.83
CA PHE A 29 3.81 -15.96 -8.34
C PHE A 29 4.40 -17.02 -7.42
N PHE A 30 3.68 -17.48 -6.41
CA PHE A 30 4.14 -18.53 -5.50
C PHE A 30 4.34 -19.88 -6.23
N GLY A 31 3.55 -20.16 -7.25
CA GLY A 31 3.70 -21.34 -8.10
C GLY A 31 4.80 -21.24 -9.16
N GLY A 32 5.55 -20.13 -9.20
CA GLY A 32 6.65 -19.91 -10.16
C GLY A 32 6.22 -19.78 -11.63
N LYS A 33 4.92 -19.57 -11.89
CA LYS A 33 4.38 -19.42 -13.25
C LYS A 33 4.64 -18.01 -13.81
N ILE A 34 4.80 -17.04 -12.95
CA ILE A 34 5.12 -15.65 -13.28
C ILE A 34 6.18 -15.19 -12.28
N ASN A 35 7.19 -14.43 -12.73
CA ASN A 35 8.14 -13.78 -11.85
C ASN A 35 7.86 -12.25 -11.80
N ALA A 36 8.42 -11.57 -10.80
CA ALA A 36 8.15 -10.14 -10.60
C ALA A 36 8.61 -9.28 -11.80
N LEU A 37 9.65 -9.69 -12.54
CA LEU A 37 10.12 -8.97 -13.73
C LEU A 37 9.12 -8.98 -14.87
N ASP A 38 8.25 -10.00 -14.94
CA ASP A 38 7.26 -10.13 -16.02
C ASP A 38 5.90 -9.48 -15.66
N PHE A 39 5.77 -8.97 -14.46
CA PHE A 39 4.48 -8.49 -13.97
C PHE A 39 3.90 -7.32 -14.79
N ALA A 40 4.72 -6.33 -15.14
CA ALA A 40 4.29 -5.20 -15.97
C ALA A 40 3.81 -5.68 -17.36
N LYS A 41 4.56 -6.62 -17.98
CA LYS A 41 4.15 -7.27 -19.22
C LYS A 41 2.79 -7.93 -19.09
N VAL A 42 2.62 -8.76 -18.06
CA VAL A 42 1.37 -9.48 -17.79
C VAL A 42 0.20 -8.52 -17.57
N SER A 43 0.40 -7.45 -16.81
CA SER A 43 -0.60 -6.43 -16.58
C SER A 43 -1.08 -5.81 -17.91
N ARG A 44 -0.15 -5.42 -18.75
CA ARG A 44 -0.46 -4.77 -20.02
C ARG A 44 -1.06 -5.72 -21.05
N GLU A 45 -0.43 -6.89 -21.27
CA GLU A 45 -0.82 -7.78 -22.36
C GLU A 45 -2.09 -8.61 -22.07
N ARG A 46 -2.34 -8.96 -20.79
CA ARG A 46 -3.49 -9.81 -20.43
C ARG A 46 -4.71 -9.04 -19.96
N PHE A 47 -4.51 -7.86 -19.38
CA PHE A 47 -5.57 -7.11 -18.71
C PHE A 47 -5.75 -5.70 -19.27
N ASP A 48 -4.85 -5.24 -20.13
CA ASP A 48 -4.78 -3.86 -20.65
C ASP A 48 -4.72 -2.81 -19.54
N ILE A 49 -4.12 -3.17 -18.39
CA ILE A 49 -3.95 -2.27 -17.25
C ILE A 49 -2.54 -1.67 -17.28
N SER A 50 -2.46 -0.33 -17.26
CA SER A 50 -1.23 0.43 -17.38
C SER A 50 -0.66 0.96 -16.05
N ALA A 51 -1.11 0.39 -14.92
CA ALA A 51 -0.61 0.73 -13.58
C ALA A 51 -0.55 -0.52 -12.71
N ILE A 52 0.51 -0.65 -11.89
CA ILE A 52 0.75 -1.84 -11.07
C ILE A 52 1.17 -1.49 -9.65
N GLU A 53 0.88 -2.42 -8.75
CA GLU A 53 1.25 -2.38 -7.35
C GLU A 53 2.06 -3.64 -7.00
N TYR A 54 3.29 -3.45 -6.58
CA TYR A 54 4.18 -4.55 -6.22
C TYR A 54 3.88 -5.11 -4.82
N VAL A 55 4.27 -6.38 -4.60
CA VAL A 55 4.30 -7.00 -3.28
C VAL A 55 5.74 -7.40 -2.96
N ASN A 56 6.24 -6.96 -1.82
CA ASN A 56 7.62 -7.15 -1.39
C ASN A 56 8.07 -8.62 -1.35
N GLN A 57 7.17 -9.52 -1.02
CA GLN A 57 7.45 -10.96 -0.90
C GLN A 57 8.00 -11.56 -2.20
N PHE A 58 7.60 -11.07 -3.37
CA PHE A 58 7.98 -11.62 -4.66
C PHE A 58 9.38 -11.20 -5.13
N PHE A 59 10.03 -10.25 -4.41
CA PHE A 59 11.43 -9.87 -4.67
C PHE A 59 12.19 -9.47 -3.40
N LYS A 60 11.82 -10.05 -2.27
CA LYS A 60 12.35 -9.70 -0.94
C LYS A 60 13.89 -9.74 -0.86
N THR A 61 14.51 -10.74 -1.45
CA THR A 61 15.96 -10.90 -1.46
C THR A 61 16.67 -9.95 -2.44
N LYS A 62 15.92 -9.25 -3.29
CA LYS A 62 16.40 -8.38 -4.35
C LYS A 62 16.20 -6.89 -4.09
N VAL A 63 15.63 -6.51 -2.95
CA VAL A 63 15.28 -5.13 -2.62
C VAL A 63 16.48 -4.15 -2.65
N LYS A 64 17.69 -4.65 -2.37
CA LYS A 64 18.96 -3.86 -2.43
C LYS A 64 19.77 -4.08 -3.71
N ASP A 65 19.32 -4.97 -4.59
CA ASP A 65 19.99 -5.25 -5.87
C ASP A 65 19.56 -4.19 -6.91
N GLN A 66 20.41 -3.18 -7.10
CA GLN A 66 20.13 -2.06 -8.01
C GLN A 66 19.93 -2.52 -9.46
N ASN A 67 20.66 -3.54 -9.90
CA ASN A 67 20.49 -4.10 -11.24
C ASN A 67 19.13 -4.76 -11.42
N TYR A 68 18.64 -5.44 -10.38
CA TYR A 68 17.33 -6.04 -10.40
C TYR A 68 16.23 -4.98 -10.39
N LEU A 69 16.33 -3.96 -9.53
CA LEU A 69 15.38 -2.85 -9.49
C LEU A 69 15.37 -2.08 -10.82
N ALA A 70 16.54 -1.87 -11.44
CA ALA A 70 16.62 -1.26 -12.76
C ALA A 70 15.89 -2.09 -13.83
N LYS A 71 16.02 -3.44 -13.77
CA LYS A 71 15.25 -4.32 -14.66
C LYS A 71 13.75 -4.20 -14.45
N LEU A 72 13.26 -4.14 -13.19
CA LEU A 72 11.84 -3.92 -12.89
C LEU A 72 11.35 -2.60 -13.49
N LYS A 73 12.11 -1.51 -13.26
CA LYS A 73 11.78 -0.18 -13.75
C LYS A 73 11.73 -0.11 -15.29
N ASN A 74 12.75 -0.66 -15.95
CA ASN A 74 12.83 -0.68 -17.41
C ASN A 74 11.67 -1.50 -18.00
N ARG A 75 11.38 -2.69 -17.44
CA ARG A 75 10.25 -3.52 -17.88
C ARG A 75 8.91 -2.79 -17.76
N ALA A 76 8.68 -2.06 -16.66
CA ALA A 76 7.49 -1.24 -16.53
C ALA A 76 7.43 -0.16 -17.61
N SER A 77 8.54 0.54 -17.86
CA SER A 77 8.66 1.56 -18.91
C SER A 77 8.43 0.99 -20.31
N ASP A 78 9.05 -0.15 -20.63
CA ASP A 78 8.96 -0.81 -21.95
C ASP A 78 7.51 -1.16 -22.34
N TYR A 79 6.68 -1.48 -21.34
CA TYR A 79 5.26 -1.77 -21.54
C TYR A 79 4.32 -0.60 -21.27
N GLY A 80 4.86 0.60 -21.03
CA GLY A 80 4.07 1.81 -20.73
C GLY A 80 3.26 1.67 -19.42
N VAL A 81 3.78 0.94 -18.43
CA VAL A 81 3.12 0.65 -17.17
C VAL A 81 3.72 1.48 -16.04
N LYS A 82 2.88 2.15 -15.26
CA LYS A 82 3.28 2.94 -14.08
C LYS A 82 3.41 2.04 -12.84
N SER A 83 4.49 2.21 -12.10
CA SER A 83 4.66 1.61 -10.77
C SER A 83 4.06 2.55 -9.72
N LEU A 84 3.05 2.13 -8.96
CA LEU A 84 2.33 3.01 -8.04
C LEU A 84 2.80 2.87 -6.60
N LEU A 85 2.96 1.66 -6.12
CA LEU A 85 3.37 1.39 -4.73
C LEU A 85 4.04 0.02 -4.58
N ILE A 86 4.66 -0.19 -3.43
CA ILE A 86 5.10 -1.51 -2.95
C ILE A 86 4.28 -1.83 -1.69
N MET A 87 3.56 -2.95 -1.69
CA MET A 87 2.95 -3.53 -0.49
C MET A 87 4.04 -4.21 0.34
N VAL A 88 4.20 -3.81 1.59
CA VAL A 88 5.26 -4.28 2.48
C VAL A 88 4.67 -5.08 3.62
N ASP A 89 4.94 -6.38 3.61
CA ASP A 89 4.56 -7.32 4.65
C ASP A 89 5.78 -7.99 5.28
N GLY A 90 5.64 -8.46 6.54
CA GLY A 90 6.65 -9.29 7.19
C GLY A 90 7.93 -8.57 7.63
N GLU A 91 7.90 -7.25 7.80
CA GLU A 91 9.04 -6.45 8.29
C GLU A 91 8.94 -6.10 9.80
N GLY A 92 7.92 -6.64 10.49
CA GLY A 92 7.65 -6.40 11.90
C GLY A 92 6.35 -5.62 12.14
N GLN A 93 6.12 -5.23 13.39
CA GLN A 93 4.91 -4.51 13.80
C GLN A 93 5.24 -3.04 14.09
N LEU A 94 4.72 -2.12 13.31
CA LEU A 94 4.97 -0.67 13.47
C LEU A 94 4.44 -0.12 14.81
N GLY A 95 3.46 -0.78 15.42
CA GLY A 95 2.98 -0.50 16.77
C GLY A 95 3.51 -1.48 17.81
N HIS A 96 4.76 -1.96 17.70
CA HIS A 96 5.33 -2.86 18.69
C HIS A 96 5.41 -2.19 20.07
N ALA A 97 5.02 -2.92 21.15
CA ALA A 97 4.99 -2.38 22.50
C ALA A 97 6.38 -1.96 23.00
N ASP A 98 7.40 -2.78 22.73
CA ASP A 98 8.79 -2.43 23.00
C ASP A 98 9.28 -1.37 21.98
N SER A 99 9.85 -0.27 22.49
CA SER A 99 10.30 0.85 21.66
C SER A 99 11.50 0.51 20.76
N THR A 100 12.39 -0.38 21.23
CA THR A 100 13.57 -0.81 20.47
C THR A 100 13.15 -1.67 19.28
N GLU A 101 12.24 -2.62 19.50
CA GLU A 101 11.70 -3.46 18.41
C GLU A 101 10.83 -2.64 17.45
N ARG A 102 10.12 -1.61 17.95
CA ARG A 102 9.37 -0.68 17.11
C ARG A 102 10.32 0.14 16.20
N ALA A 103 11.38 0.73 16.75
CA ALA A 103 12.40 1.45 15.99
C ALA A 103 13.10 0.55 14.96
N LYS A 104 13.40 -0.69 15.32
CA LYS A 104 13.96 -1.69 14.41
C LYS A 104 12.97 -2.02 13.27
N THR A 105 11.69 -2.18 13.59
CA THR A 105 10.65 -2.37 12.58
C THR A 105 10.60 -1.20 11.61
N VAL A 106 10.63 0.04 12.10
CA VAL A 106 10.68 1.23 11.25
C VAL A 106 11.89 1.17 10.31
N SER A 107 13.07 0.88 10.83
CA SER A 107 14.30 0.78 10.02
C SER A 107 14.27 -0.35 8.99
N ASN A 108 13.58 -1.46 9.28
CA ASN A 108 13.38 -2.55 8.32
C ASN A 108 12.61 -2.12 7.08
N HIS A 109 11.74 -1.10 7.19
CA HIS A 109 10.95 -0.57 6.09
C HIS A 109 11.72 0.41 5.20
N TYR A 110 12.81 1.02 5.65
CA TYR A 110 13.56 2.03 4.88
C TYR A 110 14.00 1.53 3.51
N LYS A 111 14.52 0.31 3.41
CA LYS A 111 14.91 -0.31 2.13
C LYS A 111 13.76 -0.37 1.12
N TRP A 112 12.52 -0.48 1.60
CA TRP A 112 11.33 -0.52 0.73
C TRP A 112 10.90 0.88 0.30
N VAL A 113 11.07 1.88 1.15
CA VAL A 113 10.90 3.30 0.78
C VAL A 113 11.91 3.65 -0.32
N ASP A 114 13.19 3.29 -0.15
CA ASP A 114 14.23 3.55 -1.13
C ASP A 114 13.96 2.85 -2.47
N ALA A 115 13.56 1.58 -2.42
CA ALA A 115 13.18 0.82 -3.61
C ALA A 115 11.96 1.42 -4.31
N ALA A 116 10.93 1.82 -3.57
CA ALA A 116 9.74 2.46 -4.11
C ALA A 116 10.08 3.78 -4.81
N LYS A 117 10.92 4.62 -4.20
CA LYS A 117 11.42 5.84 -4.84
C LYS A 117 12.16 5.53 -6.14
N PHE A 118 13.07 4.56 -6.13
CA PHE A 118 13.83 4.18 -7.32
C PHE A 118 12.92 3.71 -8.47
N LEU A 119 11.87 2.94 -8.14
CA LEU A 119 10.89 2.44 -9.11
C LEU A 119 9.92 3.51 -9.61
N GLY A 120 9.91 4.71 -9.00
CA GLY A 120 9.00 5.80 -9.36
C GLY A 120 7.60 5.67 -8.73
N CYS A 121 7.47 4.87 -7.69
CA CYS A 121 6.23 4.75 -6.93
C CYS A 121 5.92 6.05 -6.16
N HIS A 122 4.64 6.29 -5.88
CA HIS A 122 4.21 7.41 -5.03
C HIS A 122 4.07 7.04 -3.55
N SER A 123 4.02 5.73 -3.23
CA SER A 123 3.76 5.25 -1.88
C SER A 123 4.45 3.91 -1.59
N ILE A 124 4.58 3.60 -0.30
CA ILE A 124 4.60 2.22 0.19
C ILE A 124 3.33 1.96 0.99
N ARG A 125 2.77 0.74 0.89
CA ARG A 125 1.67 0.29 1.75
C ARG A 125 2.25 -0.56 2.89
N VAL A 126 1.83 -0.28 4.10
CA VAL A 126 2.27 -0.97 5.33
C VAL A 126 1.06 -1.39 6.18
N ASN A 127 1.32 -2.18 7.22
CA ASN A 127 0.34 -2.58 8.20
C ASN A 127 0.56 -1.82 9.52
N ALA A 128 -0.52 -1.38 10.19
CA ALA A 128 -0.49 -0.77 11.52
C ALA A 128 -0.61 -1.83 12.63
N GLY A 129 0.14 -2.92 12.52
CA GLY A 129 0.10 -3.99 13.50
C GLY A 129 0.69 -3.59 14.84
N THR A 130 0.10 -4.09 15.92
CA THR A 130 0.51 -3.84 17.30
C THR A 130 0.80 -5.15 18.05
N THR A 131 1.60 -5.08 19.11
CA THR A 131 1.89 -6.22 20.00
C THR A 131 1.55 -5.89 21.46
N GLY A 132 1.64 -6.89 22.32
CA GLY A 132 1.46 -6.73 23.75
C GLY A 132 0.01 -6.54 24.20
N ASN A 133 -0.16 -6.44 25.50
CA ASN A 133 -1.41 -6.11 26.15
C ASN A 133 -1.52 -4.58 26.24
N GLY A 134 -2.67 -4.03 25.95
CA GLY A 134 -2.92 -2.58 26.02
C GLY A 134 -4.33 -2.25 25.61
N SER A 135 -4.80 -1.11 26.05
CA SER A 135 -6.10 -0.58 25.65
C SER A 135 -6.11 -0.23 24.15
N PHE A 136 -7.29 0.01 23.64
CA PHE A 136 -7.52 0.49 22.27
C PHE A 136 -6.68 1.75 21.96
N GLU A 137 -6.69 2.73 22.87
CA GLU A 137 -5.97 4.00 22.73
C GLU A 137 -4.44 3.84 22.89
N GLU A 138 -3.98 3.02 23.82
CA GLU A 138 -2.55 2.74 23.97
C GLU A 138 -1.98 2.15 22.70
N LYS A 139 -2.69 1.21 22.07
CA LYS A 139 -2.28 0.60 20.81
C LYS A 139 -2.33 1.59 19.65
N GLN A 140 -3.29 2.54 19.64
CA GLN A 140 -3.29 3.63 18.66
C GLN A 140 -2.01 4.49 18.77
N LYS A 141 -1.63 4.87 20.01
CA LYS A 141 -0.40 5.66 20.25
C LYS A 141 0.86 4.95 19.77
N LEU A 142 0.97 3.63 20.03
CA LEU A 142 2.10 2.85 19.56
C LEU A 142 2.17 2.77 18.04
N ALA A 143 1.04 2.52 17.38
CA ALA A 143 0.97 2.47 15.91
C ALA A 143 1.28 3.86 15.31
N ALA A 144 0.75 4.92 15.90
CA ALA A 144 1.00 6.30 15.45
C ALA A 144 2.48 6.69 15.58
N ASP A 145 3.16 6.27 16.65
CA ASP A 145 4.58 6.52 16.85
C ASP A 145 5.43 5.88 15.75
N GLY A 146 5.26 4.58 15.49
CA GLY A 146 6.02 3.91 14.44
C GLY A 146 5.70 4.42 13.03
N LEU A 147 4.42 4.70 12.75
CA LEU A 147 4.01 5.27 11.47
C LEU A 147 4.54 6.69 11.26
N ARG A 148 4.58 7.52 12.31
CA ARG A 148 5.17 8.86 12.25
C ARG A 148 6.64 8.80 11.85
N GLN A 149 7.45 8.00 12.56
CA GLN A 149 8.87 7.83 12.27
C GLN A 149 9.09 7.35 10.82
N LEU A 150 8.32 6.38 10.35
CA LEU A 150 8.42 5.88 8.98
C LEU A 150 7.97 6.93 7.96
N SER A 151 6.91 7.69 8.26
CA SER A 151 6.39 8.73 7.37
C SER A 151 7.36 9.92 7.26
N GLU A 152 8.06 10.28 8.32
CA GLU A 152 9.13 11.29 8.27
C GLU A 152 10.27 10.85 7.34
N TYR A 153 10.68 9.56 7.42
CA TYR A 153 11.65 9.03 6.46
C TYR A 153 11.10 9.05 5.03
N GLY A 154 9.85 8.63 4.84
CA GLY A 154 9.16 8.66 3.53
C GLY A 154 9.08 10.07 2.95
N ALA A 155 8.78 11.09 3.78
CA ALA A 155 8.71 12.50 3.36
C ALA A 155 10.04 12.99 2.77
N ASN A 156 11.17 12.63 3.39
CA ASN A 156 12.52 12.96 2.89
C ASN A 156 12.80 12.33 1.50
N GLN A 157 12.08 11.27 1.15
CA GLN A 157 12.15 10.63 -0.15
C GLN A 157 11.06 11.06 -1.13
N GLY A 158 10.12 11.91 -0.69
CA GLY A 158 8.96 12.35 -1.47
C GLY A 158 7.89 11.27 -1.63
N LEU A 159 7.79 10.34 -0.68
CA LEU A 159 6.87 9.21 -0.70
C LEU A 159 5.83 9.27 0.40
N ASN A 160 4.65 8.74 0.10
CA ASN A 160 3.63 8.50 1.11
C ASN A 160 3.85 7.14 1.79
N VAL A 161 3.47 7.08 3.05
CA VAL A 161 3.29 5.84 3.81
C VAL A 161 1.79 5.66 4.02
N ILE A 162 1.22 4.63 3.43
CA ILE A 162 -0.22 4.39 3.50
C ILE A 162 -0.51 3.06 4.19
N VAL A 163 -1.58 3.04 4.98
CA VAL A 163 -1.96 1.89 5.79
C VAL A 163 -3.20 1.25 5.23
N GLU A 164 -3.13 -0.06 4.98
CA GLU A 164 -4.31 -0.87 4.67
C GLU A 164 -4.97 -1.36 5.96
N ASN A 165 -6.31 -1.35 6.01
CA ASN A 165 -7.05 -2.10 7.01
C ASN A 165 -6.89 -3.60 6.69
N HIS A 166 -6.04 -4.30 7.48
CA HIS A 166 -5.57 -5.65 7.16
C HIS A 166 -5.62 -6.60 8.38
N GLY A 167 -6.78 -6.73 8.97
CA GLY A 167 -7.03 -7.62 10.11
C GLY A 167 -6.80 -7.00 11.49
N GLY A 168 -7.45 -7.56 12.50
CA GLY A 168 -7.34 -7.11 13.88
C GLY A 168 -7.79 -5.66 14.07
N LEU A 169 -7.07 -4.90 14.89
CA LEU A 169 -7.41 -3.51 15.18
C LEU A 169 -7.42 -2.61 13.96
N SER A 170 -6.53 -2.83 12.99
CA SER A 170 -6.51 -2.01 11.77
C SER A 170 -7.75 -2.17 10.89
N SER A 171 -8.51 -3.27 11.08
CA SER A 171 -9.81 -3.49 10.44
C SER A 171 -10.98 -2.80 11.15
N ASN A 172 -10.73 -2.08 12.24
CA ASN A 172 -11.70 -1.18 12.84
C ASN A 172 -11.44 0.23 12.30
N GLY A 173 -12.37 0.75 11.49
CA GLY A 173 -12.21 2.04 10.80
C GLY A 173 -11.94 3.19 11.77
N ALA A 174 -12.72 3.28 12.87
CA ALA A 174 -12.51 4.31 13.89
C ALA A 174 -11.13 4.21 14.56
N TRP A 175 -10.61 2.98 14.78
CA TRP A 175 -9.27 2.80 15.32
C TRP A 175 -8.19 3.33 14.37
N LEU A 176 -8.28 2.95 13.11
CA LEU A 176 -7.26 3.34 12.12
C LEU A 176 -7.35 4.83 11.76
N ALA A 177 -8.55 5.40 11.69
CA ALA A 177 -8.76 6.84 11.53
C ALA A 177 -8.11 7.64 12.70
N GLY A 178 -8.32 7.19 13.95
CA GLY A 178 -7.67 7.80 15.11
C GLY A 178 -6.14 7.69 15.07
N VAL A 179 -5.58 6.61 14.51
CA VAL A 179 -4.13 6.52 14.26
C VAL A 179 -3.68 7.60 13.27
N MET A 180 -4.43 7.81 12.17
CA MET A 180 -4.11 8.86 11.18
C MET A 180 -4.16 10.27 11.80
N GLU A 181 -5.16 10.56 12.61
CA GLU A 181 -5.26 11.83 13.36
C GLU A 181 -4.05 12.05 14.26
N MET A 182 -3.64 11.02 15.00
CA MET A 182 -2.45 11.10 15.86
C MET A 182 -1.17 11.31 15.07
N VAL A 183 -0.98 10.66 13.92
CA VAL A 183 0.19 10.85 13.05
C VAL A 183 0.22 12.27 12.48
N ASN A 184 -0.89 12.75 11.97
CA ASN A 184 -1.08 14.12 11.45
C ASN A 184 0.06 14.58 10.49
N LEU A 185 0.45 13.75 9.54
CA LEU A 185 1.41 14.07 8.49
C LEU A 185 0.77 13.94 7.13
N LYS A 186 0.99 14.92 6.23
CA LYS A 186 0.38 14.95 4.90
C LYS A 186 0.70 13.72 4.03
N ASN A 187 1.86 13.13 4.23
CA ASN A 187 2.31 11.94 3.51
C ASN A 187 1.98 10.63 4.24
N CYS A 188 1.31 10.66 5.39
CA CYS A 188 0.71 9.49 6.01
C CYS A 188 -0.78 9.43 5.64
N GLY A 189 -1.27 8.25 5.28
CA GLY A 189 -2.67 8.08 4.91
C GLY A 189 -3.12 6.64 4.92
N THR A 190 -4.27 6.38 4.34
CA THR A 190 -4.85 5.04 4.26
C THR A 190 -4.90 4.52 2.83
N LEU A 191 -4.99 3.20 2.72
CA LEU A 191 -5.42 2.44 1.54
C LEU A 191 -6.61 1.60 1.98
N PRO A 192 -7.85 2.16 1.99
CA PRO A 192 -9.02 1.42 2.39
C PRO A 192 -9.23 0.18 1.52
N ASP A 193 -9.23 -0.99 2.15
CA ASP A 193 -9.60 -2.26 1.51
C ASP A 193 -11.07 -2.55 1.79
N PHE A 194 -11.87 -2.75 0.75
CA PHE A 194 -13.32 -2.90 0.87
C PHE A 194 -13.76 -4.24 1.46
N GLY A 195 -12.86 -5.22 1.58
CA GLY A 195 -13.13 -6.55 2.12
C GLY A 195 -12.52 -6.84 3.49
N ASN A 196 -11.48 -6.12 3.91
CA ASN A 196 -10.68 -6.45 5.09
C ASN A 196 -11.20 -5.83 6.40
N PHE A 197 -12.42 -6.20 6.81
CA PHE A 197 -13.04 -5.68 8.04
C PHE A 197 -13.18 -6.73 9.16
N ASN A 198 -12.40 -7.81 9.13
CA ASN A 198 -12.34 -8.80 10.21
C ASN A 198 -11.46 -8.26 11.36
N VAL A 199 -12.09 -7.91 12.48
CA VAL A 199 -11.41 -7.39 13.67
C VAL A 199 -10.87 -8.49 14.60
N GLY A 200 -10.97 -9.76 14.19
CA GLY A 200 -10.55 -10.90 14.98
C GLY A 200 -11.67 -11.55 15.79
N GLY A 201 -11.42 -12.78 16.26
CA GLY A 201 -12.40 -13.52 17.07
C GLY A 201 -13.74 -13.79 16.36
N GLY A 202 -13.74 -13.89 15.03
CA GLY A 202 -14.94 -14.08 14.22
C GLY A 202 -15.85 -12.82 14.12
N LYS A 203 -15.36 -11.67 14.54
CA LYS A 203 -16.12 -10.42 14.52
C LYS A 203 -15.72 -9.57 13.31
N TRP A 204 -16.74 -8.91 12.73
CA TRP A 204 -16.58 -8.02 11.59
C TRP A 204 -16.98 -6.60 11.98
N TYR A 205 -16.19 -5.63 11.55
CA TYR A 205 -16.57 -4.23 11.58
C TYR A 205 -17.49 -3.92 10.40
N ASP A 206 -18.40 -2.98 10.55
CA ASP A 206 -19.25 -2.53 9.44
C ASP A 206 -18.35 -1.95 8.33
N ARG A 207 -18.35 -2.60 7.16
CA ARG A 207 -17.48 -2.24 6.05
C ARG A 207 -17.80 -0.87 5.46
N TYR A 208 -19.07 -0.50 5.39
CA TYR A 208 -19.49 0.79 4.83
C TYR A 208 -19.06 1.92 5.75
N LYS A 209 -19.33 1.78 7.03
CA LYS A 209 -18.86 2.71 8.06
C LYS A 209 -17.32 2.79 8.07
N GLY A 210 -16.64 1.66 8.01
CA GLY A 210 -15.18 1.63 8.01
C GLY A 210 -14.57 2.31 6.79
N VAL A 211 -15.13 2.13 5.61
CA VAL A 211 -14.72 2.85 4.40
C VAL A 211 -14.96 4.35 4.57
N GLU A 212 -16.13 4.77 5.04
CA GLU A 212 -16.46 6.18 5.28
C GLU A 212 -15.44 6.84 6.24
N GLU A 213 -15.07 6.15 7.33
CA GLU A 213 -14.11 6.65 8.32
C GLU A 213 -12.67 6.76 7.77
N LEU A 214 -12.29 5.89 6.82
CA LEU A 214 -10.93 5.84 6.28
C LEU A 214 -10.73 6.73 5.03
N MET A 215 -11.79 6.98 4.26
CA MET A 215 -11.72 7.76 3.01
C MET A 215 -11.12 9.16 3.16
N PRO A 216 -11.34 9.93 4.25
CA PRO A 216 -10.72 11.25 4.43
C PRO A 216 -9.19 11.23 4.40
N TYR A 217 -8.57 10.08 4.72
CA TYR A 217 -7.12 9.89 4.74
C TYR A 217 -6.59 9.12 3.52
N ALA A 218 -7.48 8.68 2.62
CA ALA A 218 -7.12 7.78 1.53
C ALA A 218 -6.18 8.43 0.50
N LYS A 219 -5.18 7.66 0.06
CA LYS A 219 -4.29 7.99 -1.07
C LYS A 219 -4.51 7.06 -2.26
N ALA A 220 -5.10 5.91 -2.01
CA ALA A 220 -5.55 4.91 -2.97
C ALA A 220 -6.60 4.02 -2.28
N VAL A 221 -7.24 3.12 -3.00
CA VAL A 221 -8.18 2.14 -2.46
C VAL A 221 -7.87 0.74 -2.98
N SER A 222 -8.20 -0.29 -2.19
CA SER A 222 -8.13 -1.69 -2.61
C SER A 222 -9.55 -2.22 -2.80
N ALA A 223 -9.98 -2.33 -4.06
CA ALA A 223 -11.31 -2.82 -4.42
C ALA A 223 -11.35 -4.36 -4.35
N LYS A 224 -11.22 -4.90 -3.14
CA LYS A 224 -11.26 -6.34 -2.88
C LYS A 224 -12.69 -6.83 -2.67
N SER A 225 -13.03 -7.94 -3.33
CA SER A 225 -14.21 -8.74 -3.00
C SER A 225 -13.80 -10.13 -2.54
N HIS A 226 -14.49 -10.66 -1.53
CA HIS A 226 -14.35 -12.05 -1.08
C HIS A 226 -15.42 -12.94 -1.69
N GLU A 227 -16.50 -12.35 -2.17
CA GLU A 227 -17.65 -13.03 -2.75
C GLU A 227 -17.86 -12.48 -4.16
N PHE A 228 -17.91 -13.39 -5.11
CA PHE A 228 -18.32 -13.10 -6.48
C PHE A 228 -19.60 -13.90 -6.70
N ASP A 229 -20.70 -13.20 -6.96
CA ASP A 229 -21.93 -13.85 -7.38
C ASP A 229 -21.68 -14.57 -8.70
N ALA A 230 -22.07 -15.85 -8.75
CA ALA A 230 -21.88 -16.71 -9.90
C ALA A 230 -22.93 -16.42 -10.98
#